data_f72f036ce4f2c1e1684a4a08cbec0bfd
#
_entry.id   f72f036ce4f2c1e1684a4a08cbec0bfd
#
_cell.length_a   1.000
_cell.length_b   1.000
_cell.length_c   1.000
_cell.angle_alpha   90.00
_cell.angle_beta   90.00
_cell.angle_gamma   90.00
#
_symmetry.space_group_name_H-M   'P 1'
#
loop_
_entity.id
_entity.type
_entity.pdbx_description
1 polymer ?
#
loop_
_entity_poly.entity_id
_entity_poly.type
_entity_poly.pdbx_seq_one_letter_code
_entity_poly.pdbx_strand_id
1 'polypeptide(L)'
;MIVTPEGLKVFPEDVEDVLNQVPGVRESAVVGRDRVHAVLVLEDGGDPNEIVRRTNVQLEDHQKIRSVSIWPGERLPRTEGTEKLKHVDIRAWVESGNSAQPVSSGQEMIDVLRKYAPDRAITPDTTLDELGLSSLDRVELMIDLEQHLDSSIDESVFTGARTVSALSEISAPSSASEFPTWNRIWLVRVIRNVALSMVWLPLTRLFAHARVSGREHLASLRGPVIFAPNHQSHLDTPLILSALPARYRYRVAVAMWKEYFDARFSPKRHTRYERFRDGLTYWLVALFFNAFPVPQSEAGARESLRYTGDLVSENWSILFFPEGERTEAGELKRFQPGIGLIAGRLGVPVVPIRLRGVEKILHRHARWPRSGRVEIIFGVPLLLKGEDYAALAKQVEEAVGAL
;
A
#
# COMPACT_ATOMS: atom_id res chain seq x y z
N MET A 1 -1.36 28.58 3.00
CA MET A 1 -1.67 27.38 3.81
C MET A 1 -1.46 26.15 2.93
N ILE A 2 -0.67 25.20 3.40
CA ILE A 2 -0.41 23.90 2.78
C ILE A 2 -1.18 22.86 3.61
N VAL A 3 -1.77 21.87 2.96
CA VAL A 3 -2.48 20.77 3.67
C VAL A 3 -1.73 19.49 3.31
N THR A 4 -1.13 18.83 4.31
CA THR A 4 -0.40 17.60 4.12
C THR A 4 -1.32 16.43 3.72
N PRO A 5 -0.81 15.34 3.16
CA PRO A 5 -1.61 14.14 2.83
C PRO A 5 -2.38 13.58 4.04
N GLU A 6 -1.86 13.78 5.26
CA GLU A 6 -2.48 13.38 6.52
C GLU A 6 -3.58 14.36 6.99
N GLY A 7 -3.82 15.46 6.25
CA GLY A 7 -4.83 16.48 6.54
C GLY A 7 -4.39 17.55 7.55
N LEU A 8 -3.10 17.56 7.93
CA LEU A 8 -2.55 18.58 8.83
C LEU A 8 -2.28 19.88 8.08
N LYS A 9 -2.46 21.01 8.75
CA LYS A 9 -2.31 22.34 8.17
C LYS A 9 -0.93 22.90 8.50
N VAL A 10 -0.20 23.29 7.46
CA VAL A 10 1.08 24.01 7.60
C VAL A 10 0.89 25.44 7.09
N PHE A 11 1.26 26.39 7.94
CA PHE A 11 1.27 27.79 7.57
C PHE A 11 2.68 28.11 7.05
N PRO A 12 2.84 28.55 5.79
CA PRO A 12 4.14 28.89 5.20
C PRO A 12 4.95 29.86 6.05
N GLU A 13 4.29 30.85 6.63
CA GLU A 13 4.89 31.89 7.46
C GLU A 13 5.64 31.32 8.67
N ASP A 14 5.08 30.30 9.34
CA ASP A 14 5.72 29.67 10.51
C ASP A 14 7.05 28.98 10.13
N VAL A 15 7.10 28.36 8.95
CA VAL A 15 8.32 27.68 8.47
C VAL A 15 9.31 28.70 7.92
N GLU A 16 8.85 29.75 7.22
CA GLU A 16 9.66 30.85 6.71
C GLU A 16 10.37 31.58 7.85
N ASP A 17 9.69 31.80 8.99
CA ASP A 17 10.26 32.45 10.16
C ASP A 17 11.45 31.65 10.74
N VAL A 18 11.36 30.32 10.76
CA VAL A 18 12.47 29.47 11.20
C VAL A 18 13.62 29.48 10.17
N LEU A 19 13.29 29.38 8.88
CA LEU A 19 14.26 29.40 7.79
C LEU A 19 15.09 30.68 7.78
N ASN A 20 14.43 31.84 7.91
CA ASN A 20 15.06 33.14 7.86
C ASN A 20 16.00 33.43 9.07
N GLN A 21 15.95 32.59 10.11
CA GLN A 21 16.88 32.66 11.27
C GLN A 21 18.14 31.82 11.05
N VAL A 22 18.19 30.97 10.02
CA VAL A 22 19.35 30.10 9.78
C VAL A 22 20.43 30.87 9.01
N PRO A 23 21.70 30.86 9.50
CA PRO A 23 22.82 31.51 8.79
C PRO A 23 22.99 30.96 7.38
N GLY A 24 23.18 31.85 6.40
CA GLY A 24 23.31 31.53 4.98
C GLY A 24 22.02 31.69 4.18
N VAL A 25 20.91 32.01 4.84
CA VAL A 25 19.64 32.36 4.17
C VAL A 25 19.50 33.88 4.12
N ARG A 26 19.39 34.42 2.90
CA ARG A 26 19.06 35.85 2.67
C ARG A 26 17.58 36.09 2.67
N GLU A 27 16.82 35.28 1.94
CA GLU A 27 15.35 35.27 1.90
C GLU A 27 14.86 33.84 1.70
N SER A 28 13.67 33.54 2.25
CA SER A 28 13.02 32.27 2.01
C SER A 28 11.55 32.45 1.69
N ALA A 29 11.00 31.50 0.95
CA ALA A 29 9.57 31.34 0.77
C ALA A 29 9.21 29.87 0.84
N VAL A 30 8.03 29.56 1.40
CA VAL A 30 7.54 28.20 1.52
C VAL A 30 6.28 28.03 0.66
N VAL A 31 6.32 27.09 -0.27
CA VAL A 31 5.24 26.79 -1.20
C VAL A 31 4.94 25.29 -1.18
N GLY A 32 3.85 24.88 -1.81
CA GLY A 32 3.44 23.48 -1.93
C GLY A 32 1.94 23.32 -1.98
N ARG A 33 1.45 22.15 -2.36
CA ARG A 33 0.03 21.78 -2.32
C ARG A 33 -0.25 20.82 -1.16
N ASP A 34 0.56 19.80 -1.07
CA ASP A 34 0.48 18.68 -0.13
C ASP A 34 1.79 18.47 0.66
N ARG A 35 2.87 19.15 0.26
CA ARG A 35 4.21 19.03 0.85
C ARG A 35 4.85 20.38 1.00
N VAL A 36 5.73 20.49 2.00
CA VAL A 36 6.47 21.71 2.30
C VAL A 36 7.70 21.79 1.41
N HIS A 37 7.73 22.76 0.51
CA HIS A 37 8.84 23.06 -0.40
C HIS A 37 9.40 24.44 -0.08
N ALA A 38 10.69 24.51 0.22
CA ALA A 38 11.37 25.78 0.47
C ALA A 38 12.00 26.32 -0.82
N VAL A 39 11.87 27.63 -1.04
CA VAL A 39 12.60 28.35 -2.08
C VAL A 39 13.50 29.35 -1.38
N LEU A 40 14.83 29.24 -1.59
CA LEU A 40 15.83 30.00 -0.88
C LEU A 40 16.56 30.96 -1.80
N VAL A 41 16.81 32.17 -1.31
CA VAL A 41 17.89 33.04 -1.78
C VAL A 41 19.03 32.90 -0.79
N LEU A 42 20.16 32.41 -1.25
CA LEU A 42 21.30 32.11 -0.38
C LEU A 42 22.22 33.34 -0.25
N GLU A 43 22.89 33.42 0.88
CA GLU A 43 24.09 34.25 1.01
C GLU A 43 25.32 33.50 0.45
N ASP A 44 26.41 34.24 0.15
CA ASP A 44 27.64 33.65 -0.38
C ASP A 44 28.15 32.51 0.52
N GLY A 45 28.23 31.29 -0.04
CA GLY A 45 28.70 30.10 0.67
C GLY A 45 27.64 29.32 1.45
N GLY A 46 26.35 29.67 1.35
CA GLY A 46 25.26 28.91 1.98
C GLY A 46 25.04 27.54 1.31
N ASP A 47 25.01 26.48 2.12
CA ASP A 47 24.64 25.13 1.66
C ASP A 47 23.14 24.90 1.90
N PRO A 48 22.32 24.73 0.86
CA PRO A 48 20.87 24.55 1.00
C PRO A 48 20.49 23.31 1.80
N ASN A 49 21.27 22.22 1.70
CA ASN A 49 21.01 20.99 2.42
C ASN A 49 21.25 21.13 3.92
N GLU A 50 22.36 21.79 4.30
CA GLU A 50 22.69 22.09 5.70
C GLU A 50 21.66 23.06 6.33
N ILE A 51 21.20 24.06 5.57
CA ILE A 51 20.15 25.00 5.99
C ILE A 51 18.85 24.25 6.30
N VAL A 52 18.38 23.42 5.35
CA VAL A 52 17.15 22.64 5.55
C VAL A 52 17.30 21.66 6.72
N ARG A 53 18.44 20.99 6.87
CA ARG A 53 18.69 20.10 7.98
C ARG A 53 18.56 20.82 9.32
N ARG A 54 19.18 21.99 9.48
CA ARG A 54 19.10 22.79 10.70
C ARG A 54 17.67 23.28 11.00
N THR A 55 16.97 23.69 9.97
CA THR A 55 15.58 24.12 10.07
C THR A 55 14.68 22.97 10.51
N ASN A 56 14.81 21.79 9.88
CA ASN A 56 13.98 20.62 10.17
C ASN A 56 14.13 20.08 11.60
N VAL A 57 15.25 20.33 12.27
CA VAL A 57 15.42 19.99 13.71
C VAL A 57 14.47 20.80 14.61
N GLN A 58 14.07 22.00 14.18
CA GLN A 58 13.25 22.92 14.96
C GLN A 58 11.75 22.83 14.59
N LEU A 59 11.41 22.14 13.50
CA LEU A 59 10.06 22.00 12.98
C LEU A 59 9.40 20.69 13.44
N GLU A 60 8.09 20.73 13.61
CA GLU A 60 7.28 19.53 13.82
C GLU A 60 7.27 18.64 12.56
N ASP A 61 7.05 17.34 12.71
CA ASP A 61 7.16 16.38 11.59
C ASP A 61 6.34 16.74 10.36
N HIS A 62 5.15 17.29 10.55
CA HIS A 62 4.28 17.71 9.45
C HIS A 62 4.69 19.04 8.80
N GLN A 63 5.55 19.84 9.45
CA GLN A 63 6.07 21.11 8.94
C GLN A 63 7.43 20.96 8.24
N LYS A 64 8.09 19.79 8.35
CA LYS A 64 9.41 19.56 7.80
C LYS A 64 9.47 19.84 6.31
N ILE A 65 10.51 20.55 5.92
CA ILE A 65 10.82 20.87 4.52
C ILE A 65 11.29 19.58 3.85
N ARG A 66 10.64 19.21 2.75
CA ARG A 66 10.90 17.97 2.02
C ARG A 66 11.68 18.18 0.73
N SER A 67 11.65 19.38 0.20
CA SER A 67 12.40 19.75 -1.00
C SER A 67 12.79 21.20 -0.95
N VAL A 68 13.87 21.55 -1.66
CA VAL A 68 14.40 22.90 -1.71
C VAL A 68 14.75 23.28 -3.14
N SER A 69 14.50 24.54 -3.52
CA SER A 69 14.97 25.14 -4.75
C SER A 69 15.71 26.44 -4.45
N ILE A 70 16.73 26.74 -5.25
CA ILE A 70 17.46 27.98 -5.15
C ILE A 70 16.89 28.96 -6.16
N TRP A 71 16.44 30.12 -5.67
CA TRP A 71 15.96 31.19 -6.52
C TRP A 71 17.14 31.85 -7.29
N PRO A 72 17.04 32.03 -8.62
CA PRO A 72 18.16 32.53 -9.42
C PRO A 72 18.40 34.03 -9.28
N GLY A 73 17.49 34.76 -8.67
CA GLY A 73 17.59 36.21 -8.48
C GLY A 73 18.06 36.59 -7.08
N GLU A 74 18.47 37.85 -6.90
CA GLU A 74 18.91 38.38 -5.60
C GLU A 74 17.78 38.52 -4.57
N ARG A 75 16.52 38.56 -5.01
CA ARG A 75 15.32 38.69 -4.18
C ARG A 75 14.16 37.86 -4.71
N LEU A 76 13.31 37.43 -3.80
CA LEU A 76 12.06 36.78 -4.13
C LEU A 76 11.00 37.79 -4.65
N PRO A 77 10.06 37.36 -5.53
CA PRO A 77 8.99 38.23 -6.05
C PRO A 77 8.09 38.73 -4.93
N ARG A 78 7.85 40.07 -4.93
CA ARG A 78 7.03 40.77 -3.94
C ARG A 78 5.94 41.61 -4.60
N THR A 79 4.88 41.92 -3.86
CA THR A 79 3.81 42.82 -4.31
C THR A 79 4.26 44.27 -4.21
N GLU A 80 3.95 45.04 -5.25
CA GLU A 80 4.22 46.49 -5.25
C GLU A 80 3.41 47.15 -4.13
N GLY A 81 4.10 47.94 -3.30
CA GLY A 81 3.49 48.72 -2.22
C GLY A 81 3.33 48.07 -0.87
N THR A 82 3.15 46.73 -0.78
CA THR A 82 3.05 46.01 0.51
C THR A 82 4.25 45.11 0.82
N GLU A 83 5.15 44.96 -0.10
CA GLU A 83 6.37 44.09 -0.03
C GLU A 83 6.13 42.64 0.42
N LYS A 84 4.89 42.15 0.33
CA LYS A 84 4.56 40.76 0.67
C LYS A 84 5.01 39.80 -0.42
N LEU A 85 5.49 38.61 -0.02
CA LEU A 85 5.89 37.56 -0.94
C LEU A 85 4.73 37.13 -1.85
N LYS A 86 5.00 37.03 -3.15
CA LYS A 86 4.04 36.51 -4.14
C LYS A 86 4.15 34.98 -4.24
N HIS A 87 3.64 34.28 -3.24
CA HIS A 87 3.70 32.81 -3.18
C HIS A 87 3.10 32.13 -4.42
N VAL A 88 2.16 32.77 -5.14
CA VAL A 88 1.57 32.24 -6.37
C VAL A 88 2.61 32.19 -7.50
N ASP A 89 3.37 33.27 -7.66
CA ASP A 89 4.40 33.37 -8.71
C ASP A 89 5.58 32.43 -8.40
N ILE A 90 5.97 32.35 -7.12
CA ILE A 90 7.02 31.44 -6.65
C ILE A 90 6.60 29.98 -6.87
N ARG A 91 5.36 29.63 -6.58
CA ARG A 91 4.82 28.29 -6.83
C ARG A 91 4.81 27.95 -8.32
N ALA A 92 4.33 28.87 -9.17
CA ALA A 92 4.31 28.66 -10.61
C ALA A 92 5.73 28.45 -11.15
N TRP A 93 6.73 29.16 -10.62
CA TRP A 93 8.13 28.98 -10.98
C TRP A 93 8.66 27.58 -10.58
N VAL A 94 8.35 27.09 -9.39
CA VAL A 94 8.71 25.71 -8.95
C VAL A 94 8.01 24.67 -9.84
N GLU A 95 6.71 24.84 -10.13
CA GLU A 95 5.92 23.91 -10.97
C GLU A 95 6.40 23.90 -12.46
N SER A 96 7.08 24.95 -12.92
CA SER A 96 7.64 25.00 -14.30
C SER A 96 8.94 24.22 -14.51
N GLY A 97 9.35 23.40 -13.52
CA GLY A 97 10.48 22.47 -13.65
C GLY A 97 11.86 23.08 -13.33
N ASN A 98 11.90 24.23 -12.68
CA ASN A 98 13.15 24.77 -12.16
C ASN A 98 13.54 23.99 -10.90
N SER A 99 14.51 23.14 -11.06
CA SER A 99 15.19 22.15 -10.22
C SER A 99 14.86 22.20 -8.71
N ALA A 100 13.86 21.45 -8.29
CA ALA A 100 13.78 20.98 -6.91
C ALA A 100 14.91 19.95 -6.70
N GLN A 101 15.86 20.24 -5.84
CA GLN A 101 16.78 19.23 -5.33
C GLN A 101 16.09 18.55 -4.16
N PRO A 102 15.87 17.22 -4.19
CA PRO A 102 15.41 16.52 -3.00
C PRO A 102 16.49 16.64 -1.91
N VAL A 103 16.06 16.95 -0.71
CA VAL A 103 16.96 16.96 0.46
C VAL A 103 17.16 15.50 0.87
N SER A 104 18.08 14.82 0.19
CA SER A 104 18.51 13.48 0.59
C SER A 104 19.92 13.58 1.17
N SER A 105 20.04 13.53 2.48
CA SER A 105 21.34 13.26 3.06
C SER A 105 21.59 11.75 2.97
N GLY A 106 22.70 11.32 2.40
CA GLY A 106 23.13 9.93 2.45
C GLY A 106 23.18 9.39 3.91
N GLN A 107 23.23 10.29 4.88
CA GLN A 107 23.19 9.97 6.30
C GLN A 107 21.80 9.54 6.78
N GLU A 108 20.73 10.16 6.33
CA GLU A 108 19.36 9.75 6.67
C GLU A 108 19.06 8.35 6.13
N MET A 109 19.52 8.05 4.93
CA MET A 109 19.42 6.70 4.34
C MET A 109 20.20 5.67 5.17
N ILE A 110 21.44 6.00 5.60
CA ILE A 110 22.25 5.12 6.45
C ILE A 110 21.55 4.90 7.79
N ASP A 111 20.89 5.90 8.36
CA ASP A 111 20.20 5.78 9.64
C ASP A 111 18.94 4.90 9.51
N VAL A 112 18.21 4.97 8.40
CA VAL A 112 17.13 4.03 8.08
C VAL A 112 17.67 2.61 7.93
N LEU A 113 18.77 2.42 7.19
CA LEU A 113 19.40 1.12 6.98
C LEU A 113 19.90 0.47 8.29
N ARG A 114 20.38 1.27 9.26
CA ARG A 114 20.79 0.78 10.56
C ARG A 114 19.68 0.13 11.38
N LYS A 115 18.42 0.53 11.16
CA LYS A 115 17.25 -0.10 11.78
C LYS A 115 17.16 -1.58 11.40
N TYR A 116 17.53 -1.92 10.14
CA TYR A 116 17.43 -3.26 9.59
C TYR A 116 18.71 -4.09 9.73
N ALA A 117 19.85 -3.46 9.93
CA ALA A 117 21.15 -4.11 10.11
C ALA A 117 21.97 -3.44 11.21
N PRO A 118 21.53 -3.49 12.50
CA PRO A 118 22.13 -2.74 13.60
C PRO A 118 23.57 -3.15 13.91
N ASP A 119 23.92 -4.41 13.65
CA ASP A 119 25.24 -4.97 14.00
C ASP A 119 26.28 -4.85 12.86
N ARG A 120 25.96 -4.12 11.78
CA ARG A 120 26.84 -4.03 10.61
C ARG A 120 27.30 -2.61 10.34
N ALA A 121 28.54 -2.48 9.90
CA ALA A 121 29.06 -1.22 9.37
C ALA A 121 28.48 -1.00 7.97
N ILE A 122 27.66 0.05 7.81
CA ILE A 122 27.02 0.40 6.55
C ILE A 122 27.84 1.50 5.90
N THR A 123 28.37 1.22 4.70
CA THR A 123 29.09 2.17 3.86
C THR A 123 28.35 2.35 2.53
N PRO A 124 28.63 3.39 1.74
CA PRO A 124 28.03 3.56 0.42
C PRO A 124 28.20 2.36 -0.53
N ASP A 125 29.30 1.61 -0.38
CA ASP A 125 29.62 0.44 -1.21
C ASP A 125 29.04 -0.87 -0.66
N THR A 126 28.43 -0.85 0.54
CA THR A 126 27.79 -2.03 1.14
C THR A 126 26.66 -2.52 0.20
N THR A 127 26.65 -3.82 -0.10
CA THR A 127 25.59 -4.41 -0.93
C THR A 127 24.36 -4.75 -0.09
N LEU A 128 23.18 -4.73 -0.70
CA LEU A 128 21.94 -5.12 -0.02
C LEU A 128 21.95 -6.60 0.43
N ASP A 129 22.68 -7.46 -0.29
CA ASP A 129 22.83 -8.87 0.07
C ASP A 129 23.73 -9.03 1.32
N GLU A 130 24.74 -8.18 1.47
CA GLU A 130 25.59 -8.16 2.68
C GLU A 130 24.83 -7.72 3.92
N LEU A 131 23.77 -6.95 3.78
CA LEU A 131 22.91 -6.58 4.90
C LEU A 131 22.11 -7.77 5.45
N GLY A 132 21.98 -8.86 4.66
CA GLY A 132 21.32 -10.10 5.09
C GLY A 132 19.83 -9.96 5.27
N LEU A 133 19.21 -8.99 4.58
CA LEU A 133 17.77 -8.69 4.66
C LEU A 133 16.95 -9.80 4.03
N SER A 134 15.91 -10.23 4.72
CA SER A 134 14.89 -11.10 4.13
C SER A 134 14.10 -10.35 3.05
N SER A 135 13.38 -11.09 2.22
CA SER A 135 12.48 -10.51 1.21
C SER A 135 11.51 -9.50 1.79
N LEU A 136 11.02 -9.76 2.98
CA LEU A 136 10.08 -8.89 3.68
C LEU A 136 10.76 -7.62 4.22
N ASP A 137 11.97 -7.78 4.79
CA ASP A 137 12.76 -6.64 5.29
C ASP A 137 13.11 -5.67 4.16
N ARG A 138 13.35 -6.18 2.94
CA ARG A 138 13.60 -5.34 1.76
C ARG A 138 12.39 -4.52 1.34
N VAL A 139 11.19 -5.11 1.38
CA VAL A 139 9.94 -4.39 1.09
C VAL A 139 9.71 -3.31 2.15
N GLU A 140 9.94 -3.64 3.41
CA GLU A 140 9.79 -2.71 4.52
C GLU A 140 10.81 -1.58 4.44
N LEU A 141 12.08 -1.90 4.18
CA LEU A 141 13.14 -0.92 3.95
C LEU A 141 12.77 0.04 2.80
N MET A 142 12.24 -0.47 1.71
CA MET A 142 11.81 0.36 0.58
C MET A 142 10.69 1.32 0.99
N ILE A 143 9.71 0.84 1.76
CA ILE A 143 8.62 1.68 2.30
C ILE A 143 9.17 2.75 3.23
N ASP A 144 10.06 2.38 4.16
CA ASP A 144 10.65 3.31 5.11
C ASP A 144 11.54 4.35 4.40
N LEU A 145 12.32 3.94 3.40
CA LEU A 145 13.12 4.86 2.58
C LEU A 145 12.24 5.87 1.85
N GLU A 146 11.11 5.44 1.30
CA GLU A 146 10.18 6.34 0.63
C GLU A 146 9.50 7.33 1.57
N GLN A 147 9.14 6.87 2.78
CA GLN A 147 8.60 7.75 3.80
C GLN A 147 9.63 8.80 4.24
N HIS A 148 10.91 8.41 4.35
CA HIS A 148 11.98 9.33 4.76
C HIS A 148 12.46 10.23 3.62
N LEU A 149 12.58 9.68 2.41
CA LEU A 149 13.06 10.42 1.24
C LEU A 149 11.93 11.16 0.51
N ASP A 150 10.67 10.91 0.90
CA ASP A 150 9.46 11.46 0.29
C ASP A 150 9.44 11.32 -1.25
N SER A 151 10.00 10.23 -1.73
CA SER A 151 10.20 9.92 -3.14
C SER A 151 9.69 8.52 -3.43
N SER A 152 8.96 8.33 -4.54
CA SER A 152 8.59 6.98 -4.96
C SER A 152 9.80 6.28 -5.58
N ILE A 153 10.18 5.13 -5.05
CA ILE A 153 11.25 4.31 -5.57
C ILE A 153 10.66 3.29 -6.54
N ASP A 154 11.17 3.22 -7.78
CA ASP A 154 10.78 2.15 -8.71
C ASP A 154 11.34 0.82 -8.20
N GLU A 155 10.44 -0.15 -7.99
CA GLU A 155 10.78 -1.43 -7.40
C GLU A 155 11.75 -2.25 -8.26
N SER A 156 11.70 -2.09 -9.59
CA SER A 156 12.65 -2.74 -10.50
C SER A 156 14.06 -2.15 -10.35
N VAL A 157 14.13 -0.86 -10.02
CA VAL A 157 15.39 -0.15 -9.77
C VAL A 157 15.93 -0.49 -8.39
N PHE A 158 15.05 -0.58 -7.38
CA PHE A 158 15.42 -1.01 -6.03
C PHE A 158 15.96 -2.44 -6.00
N THR A 159 15.27 -3.38 -6.66
CA THR A 159 15.75 -4.78 -6.79
C THR A 159 17.01 -4.89 -7.65
N GLY A 160 17.22 -3.96 -8.56
CA GLY A 160 18.44 -3.86 -9.37
C GLY A 160 19.60 -3.13 -8.68
N ALA A 161 19.35 -2.36 -7.64
CA ALA A 161 20.37 -1.66 -6.87
C ALA A 161 21.20 -2.67 -6.06
N ARG A 162 22.48 -2.77 -6.39
CA ARG A 162 23.38 -3.70 -5.69
C ARG A 162 24.03 -3.09 -4.47
N THR A 163 24.13 -1.76 -4.39
CA THR A 163 24.84 -1.03 -3.32
C THR A 163 23.98 0.06 -2.70
N VAL A 164 24.31 0.47 -1.49
CA VAL A 164 23.67 1.59 -0.78
C VAL A 164 23.79 2.89 -1.57
N SER A 165 24.93 3.14 -2.22
CA SER A 165 25.10 4.33 -3.09
C SER A 165 24.14 4.31 -4.29
N ALA A 166 23.89 3.16 -4.89
CA ALA A 166 22.93 3.03 -5.99
C ALA A 166 21.50 3.34 -5.56
N LEU A 167 21.13 3.08 -4.28
CA LEU A 167 19.83 3.48 -3.74
C LEU A 167 19.69 5.01 -3.63
N SER A 168 20.76 5.75 -3.36
CA SER A 168 20.72 7.21 -3.24
C SER A 168 20.50 7.93 -4.59
N GLU A 169 20.77 7.26 -5.71
CA GLU A 169 20.57 7.79 -7.06
C GLU A 169 19.17 7.52 -7.62
N ILE A 170 18.32 6.77 -6.88
CA ILE A 170 17.02 6.35 -7.33
C ILE A 170 16.00 7.49 -7.11
N SER A 171 15.78 8.27 -8.14
CA SER A 171 14.64 9.20 -8.25
C SER A 171 13.99 8.99 -9.62
N ALA A 172 13.00 8.11 -9.70
CA ALA A 172 12.24 7.91 -10.92
C ALA A 172 10.73 7.90 -10.64
N PRO A 173 9.89 8.51 -11.51
CA PRO A 173 8.44 8.47 -11.34
C PRO A 173 7.91 7.04 -11.50
N SER A 174 7.05 6.64 -10.57
CA SER A 174 6.35 5.36 -10.58
C SER A 174 5.66 5.10 -11.92
N SER A 175 5.86 3.92 -12.49
CA SER A 175 5.10 3.42 -13.63
C SER A 175 3.60 3.37 -13.31
N ALA A 176 2.75 3.53 -14.33
CA ALA A 176 1.29 3.54 -14.18
C ALA A 176 0.79 2.33 -13.37
N SER A 177 0.01 2.59 -12.34
CA SER A 177 -0.58 1.60 -11.43
C SER A 177 -1.26 0.46 -12.21
N GLU A 178 -0.84 -0.79 -11.98
CA GLU A 178 -1.45 -2.01 -12.54
C GLU A 178 -2.83 -2.32 -11.93
N PHE A 179 -3.24 -1.56 -10.92
CA PHE A 179 -4.47 -1.78 -10.17
C PHE A 179 -5.70 -1.21 -10.86
N PRO A 180 -6.83 -1.92 -10.82
CA PRO A 180 -8.05 -1.46 -11.46
C PRO A 180 -8.66 -0.28 -10.68
N THR A 181 -8.91 0.84 -11.36
CA THR A 181 -9.64 1.99 -10.81
C THR A 181 -11.11 1.99 -11.24
N TRP A 182 -11.41 1.44 -12.43
CA TRP A 182 -12.73 1.37 -13.02
C TRP A 182 -13.73 0.52 -12.21
N ASN A 183 -13.26 -0.48 -11.47
CA ASN A 183 -14.08 -1.39 -10.68
C ASN A 183 -14.76 -0.73 -9.47
N ARG A 184 -14.34 0.49 -9.10
CA ARG A 184 -14.91 1.30 -8.01
C ARG A 184 -15.92 2.35 -8.46
N ILE A 185 -16.09 2.58 -9.77
CA ILE A 185 -17.09 3.48 -10.33
C ILE A 185 -18.50 3.04 -9.90
N TRP A 186 -19.37 4.01 -9.55
CA TRP A 186 -20.70 3.73 -9.01
C TRP A 186 -21.55 2.77 -9.87
N LEU A 187 -21.51 2.93 -11.19
CA LEU A 187 -22.25 2.06 -12.13
C LEU A 187 -21.76 0.61 -12.04
N VAL A 188 -20.46 0.40 -12.01
CA VAL A 188 -19.85 -0.94 -11.88
C VAL A 188 -20.21 -1.56 -10.53
N ARG A 189 -20.27 -0.77 -9.47
CA ARG A 189 -20.73 -1.22 -8.14
C ARG A 189 -22.19 -1.66 -8.18
N VAL A 190 -23.06 -0.92 -8.85
CA VAL A 190 -24.47 -1.31 -9.02
C VAL A 190 -24.58 -2.62 -9.77
N ILE A 191 -23.91 -2.75 -10.92
CA ILE A 191 -23.89 -4.00 -11.71
C ILE A 191 -23.39 -5.17 -10.85
N ARG A 192 -22.29 -5.00 -10.13
CA ARG A 192 -21.74 -6.00 -9.22
C ARG A 192 -22.73 -6.41 -8.13
N ASN A 193 -23.35 -5.45 -7.47
CA ASN A 193 -24.30 -5.72 -6.38
C ASN A 193 -25.54 -6.45 -6.88
N VAL A 194 -26.04 -6.09 -8.06
CA VAL A 194 -27.15 -6.79 -8.71
C VAL A 194 -26.74 -8.22 -9.10
N ALA A 195 -25.61 -8.38 -9.77
CA ALA A 195 -25.09 -9.70 -10.16
C ALA A 195 -24.84 -10.59 -8.94
N LEU A 196 -24.24 -10.03 -7.88
CA LEU A 196 -24.00 -10.75 -6.62
C LEU A 196 -25.33 -11.22 -6.04
N SER A 197 -26.32 -10.34 -5.92
CA SER A 197 -27.61 -10.65 -5.26
C SER A 197 -28.51 -11.57 -6.09
N MET A 198 -28.55 -11.40 -7.41
CA MET A 198 -29.47 -12.10 -8.29
C MET A 198 -28.89 -13.38 -8.90
N VAL A 199 -27.57 -13.48 -9.00
CA VAL A 199 -26.91 -14.62 -9.65
C VAL A 199 -26.06 -15.40 -8.64
N TRP A 200 -25.02 -14.75 -8.08
CA TRP A 200 -24.03 -15.48 -7.29
C TRP A 200 -24.56 -16.01 -5.95
N LEU A 201 -25.34 -15.23 -5.21
CA LEU A 201 -25.90 -15.69 -3.93
C LEU A 201 -26.94 -16.82 -4.10
N PRO A 202 -27.89 -16.76 -5.05
CA PRO A 202 -28.78 -17.89 -5.32
C PRO A 202 -28.02 -19.13 -5.80
N LEU A 203 -27.05 -18.96 -6.72
CA LEU A 203 -26.26 -20.08 -7.23
C LEU A 203 -25.45 -20.76 -6.14
N THR A 204 -24.82 -19.99 -5.24
CA THR A 204 -24.09 -20.53 -4.10
C THR A 204 -25.02 -21.33 -3.19
N ARG A 205 -26.20 -20.83 -2.89
CA ARG A 205 -27.20 -21.50 -2.05
C ARG A 205 -27.74 -22.80 -2.65
N LEU A 206 -27.78 -22.87 -3.98
CA LEU A 206 -28.23 -24.08 -4.69
C LEU A 206 -27.28 -25.25 -4.45
N PHE A 207 -25.97 -24.99 -4.44
CA PHE A 207 -24.97 -26.04 -4.28
C PHE A 207 -24.44 -26.19 -2.85
N ALA A 208 -24.41 -25.11 -2.05
CA ALA A 208 -23.81 -25.10 -0.73
C ALA A 208 -24.87 -24.84 0.36
N HIS A 209 -25.17 -25.85 1.16
CA HIS A 209 -25.97 -25.71 2.36
C HIS A 209 -25.07 -25.21 3.50
N ALA A 210 -24.90 -23.90 3.56
CA ALA A 210 -23.94 -23.26 4.48
C ALA A 210 -24.54 -23.14 5.89
N ARG A 211 -23.81 -23.70 6.89
CA ARG A 211 -23.99 -23.39 8.30
C ARG A 211 -23.02 -22.27 8.66
N VAL A 212 -23.54 -21.15 9.15
CA VAL A 212 -22.73 -19.97 9.50
C VAL A 212 -22.79 -19.73 11.00
N SER A 213 -21.64 -19.57 11.65
CA SER A 213 -21.49 -19.24 13.06
C SER A 213 -20.48 -18.10 13.27
N GLY A 214 -20.50 -17.46 14.44
CA GLY A 214 -19.59 -16.38 14.81
C GLY A 214 -19.90 -15.03 14.16
N ARG A 215 -21.07 -14.83 13.50
CA ARG A 215 -21.48 -13.56 12.92
C ARG A 215 -21.60 -12.43 13.96
N GLU A 216 -21.88 -12.78 15.20
CA GLU A 216 -21.95 -11.87 16.35
C GLU A 216 -20.65 -11.11 16.56
N HIS A 217 -19.49 -11.72 16.26
CA HIS A 217 -18.19 -11.07 16.34
C HIS A 217 -18.05 -9.88 15.38
N LEU A 218 -18.81 -9.88 14.29
CA LEU A 218 -18.81 -8.79 13.33
C LEU A 218 -19.69 -7.62 13.82
N ALA A 219 -20.63 -7.85 14.74
CA ALA A 219 -21.64 -6.85 15.09
C ALA A 219 -21.05 -5.60 15.76
N SER A 220 -20.00 -5.76 16.57
CA SER A 220 -19.31 -4.69 17.30
C SER A 220 -18.32 -3.90 16.44
N LEU A 221 -17.87 -4.47 15.33
CA LEU A 221 -16.87 -3.84 14.46
C LEU A 221 -17.46 -2.65 13.71
N ARG A 222 -16.74 -1.56 13.69
CA ARG A 222 -17.05 -0.36 12.89
C ARG A 222 -15.90 -0.09 11.93
N GLY A 223 -16.24 0.24 10.68
CA GLY A 223 -15.24 0.48 9.64
C GLY A 223 -14.77 -0.78 8.91
N PRO A 224 -13.73 -0.65 8.09
CA PRO A 224 -13.17 -1.72 7.29
C PRO A 224 -12.43 -2.76 8.16
N VAL A 225 -12.37 -3.98 7.65
CA VAL A 225 -11.67 -5.10 8.28
C VAL A 225 -10.97 -5.95 7.22
N ILE A 226 -9.99 -6.75 7.62
CA ILE A 226 -9.39 -7.78 6.78
C ILE A 226 -10.03 -9.12 7.14
N PHE A 227 -10.68 -9.77 6.19
CA PHE A 227 -11.16 -11.12 6.32
C PHE A 227 -10.06 -12.09 5.89
N ALA A 228 -9.65 -12.99 6.79
CA ALA A 228 -8.56 -13.94 6.57
C ALA A 228 -9.06 -15.39 6.64
N PRO A 229 -9.60 -15.95 5.55
CA PRO A 229 -10.02 -17.34 5.48
C PRO A 229 -8.89 -18.28 5.10
N ASN A 230 -9.05 -19.59 5.40
CA ASN A 230 -8.35 -20.65 4.69
C ASN A 230 -8.90 -20.78 3.25
N HIS A 231 -8.14 -21.40 2.34
CA HIS A 231 -8.47 -21.47 0.91
C HIS A 231 -8.59 -22.90 0.40
N GLN A 232 -9.81 -23.31 0.01
CA GLN A 232 -10.11 -24.68 -0.42
C GLN A 232 -10.59 -24.76 -1.88
N SER A 233 -11.32 -23.73 -2.35
CA SER A 233 -12.03 -23.81 -3.63
C SER A 233 -12.23 -22.44 -4.27
N HIS A 234 -12.51 -22.43 -5.57
CA HIS A 234 -13.02 -21.23 -6.26
C HIS A 234 -14.35 -20.72 -5.70
N LEU A 235 -15.10 -21.57 -4.95
CA LEU A 235 -16.36 -21.20 -4.33
C LEU A 235 -16.19 -20.48 -2.99
N ASP A 236 -14.97 -20.41 -2.43
CA ASP A 236 -14.72 -19.77 -1.14
C ASP A 236 -15.18 -18.31 -1.10
N THR A 237 -14.80 -17.54 -2.11
CA THR A 237 -15.18 -16.11 -2.20
C THR A 237 -16.69 -15.90 -2.23
N PRO A 238 -17.48 -16.48 -3.16
CA PRO A 238 -18.93 -16.28 -3.15
C PRO A 238 -19.62 -16.87 -1.91
N LEU A 239 -19.08 -17.93 -1.30
CA LEU A 239 -19.58 -18.48 -0.04
C LEU A 239 -19.39 -17.51 1.11
N ILE A 240 -18.21 -16.97 1.30
CA ILE A 240 -17.91 -15.95 2.32
C ILE A 240 -18.80 -14.73 2.12
N LEU A 241 -18.89 -14.20 0.88
CA LEU A 241 -19.77 -13.08 0.58
C LEU A 241 -21.23 -13.38 0.91
N SER A 242 -21.70 -14.62 0.69
CA SER A 242 -23.05 -15.03 1.05
C SER A 242 -23.30 -15.03 2.56
N ALA A 243 -22.26 -15.35 3.33
CA ALA A 243 -22.27 -15.41 4.78
C ALA A 243 -22.15 -14.05 5.47
N LEU A 244 -21.51 -13.07 4.82
CA LEU A 244 -21.29 -11.74 5.39
C LEU A 244 -22.59 -10.94 5.55
N PRO A 245 -22.70 -10.10 6.61
CA PRO A 245 -23.72 -9.06 6.69
C PRO A 245 -23.68 -8.11 5.49
N ALA A 246 -24.81 -7.53 5.10
CA ALA A 246 -24.93 -6.66 3.91
C ALA A 246 -23.93 -5.49 3.92
N ARG A 247 -23.67 -4.88 5.09
CA ARG A 247 -22.72 -3.76 5.24
C ARG A 247 -21.29 -4.09 4.79
N TYR A 248 -20.83 -5.34 4.95
CA TYR A 248 -19.55 -5.82 4.46
C TYR A 248 -19.66 -6.42 3.06
N ARG A 249 -20.65 -7.28 2.82
CA ARG A 249 -20.84 -8.00 1.56
C ARG A 249 -20.65 -7.15 0.31
N TYR A 250 -21.20 -5.94 0.33
CA TYR A 250 -21.16 -5.01 -0.79
C TYR A 250 -19.97 -4.03 -0.77
N ARG A 251 -19.09 -4.17 0.23
CA ARG A 251 -17.90 -3.34 0.42
C ARG A 251 -16.67 -4.17 0.75
N VAL A 252 -16.50 -5.28 0.04
CA VAL A 252 -15.30 -6.12 0.08
C VAL A 252 -14.57 -6.01 -1.24
N ALA A 253 -13.24 -5.87 -1.16
CA ALA A 253 -12.31 -6.07 -2.26
C ALA A 253 -11.54 -7.38 -2.02
N VAL A 254 -11.37 -8.19 -3.05
CA VAL A 254 -10.77 -9.52 -2.95
C VAL A 254 -9.35 -9.49 -3.47
N ALA A 255 -8.38 -9.78 -2.62
CA ALA A 255 -7.01 -9.95 -3.04
C ALA A 255 -6.87 -11.27 -3.83
N MET A 256 -6.29 -11.23 -5.00
CA MET A 256 -6.04 -12.40 -5.83
C MET A 256 -4.60 -12.39 -6.35
N TRP A 257 -4.06 -13.56 -6.61
CA TRP A 257 -2.70 -13.66 -7.09
C TRP A 257 -2.51 -13.13 -8.50
N LYS A 258 -1.55 -12.25 -8.67
CA LYS A 258 -1.16 -11.68 -9.95
C LYS A 258 -0.71 -12.76 -10.92
N GLU A 259 0.06 -13.73 -10.42
CA GLU A 259 0.64 -14.84 -11.18
C GLU A 259 -0.40 -15.79 -11.78
N TYR A 260 -1.61 -15.83 -11.22
CA TYR A 260 -2.72 -16.57 -11.80
C TYR A 260 -3.16 -16.01 -13.16
N PHE A 261 -2.86 -14.75 -13.43
CA PHE A 261 -3.17 -14.03 -14.67
C PHE A 261 -1.89 -13.63 -15.42
N ASP A 262 -0.84 -14.46 -15.36
CA ASP A 262 0.49 -14.13 -15.91
C ASP A 262 0.42 -13.74 -17.40
N ALA A 263 -0.41 -14.41 -18.21
CA ALA A 263 -0.57 -14.06 -19.61
C ALA A 263 -1.12 -12.63 -19.86
N ARG A 264 -1.78 -12.02 -18.86
CA ARG A 264 -2.20 -10.62 -18.92
C ARG A 264 -1.07 -9.67 -18.53
N PHE A 265 -0.33 -9.98 -17.46
CA PHE A 265 0.69 -9.09 -16.90
C PHE A 265 2.06 -9.25 -17.58
N SER A 266 2.35 -10.45 -18.15
CA SER A 266 3.57 -10.78 -18.88
C SER A 266 3.30 -11.19 -20.33
N PRO A 267 2.66 -10.35 -21.15
CA PRO A 267 2.09 -10.74 -22.45
C PRO A 267 3.12 -11.26 -23.47
N LYS A 268 4.41 -10.94 -23.30
CA LYS A 268 5.49 -11.35 -24.21
C LYS A 268 5.79 -12.86 -24.16
N ARG A 269 5.39 -13.54 -23.08
CA ARG A 269 5.67 -14.97 -22.83
C ARG A 269 4.53 -15.91 -23.22
N HIS A 270 3.39 -15.36 -23.65
CA HIS A 270 2.14 -16.11 -23.81
C HIS A 270 1.50 -15.92 -25.19
N THR A 271 0.72 -16.92 -25.61
CA THR A 271 -0.05 -16.91 -26.85
C THR A 271 -1.19 -15.88 -26.81
N ARG A 272 -1.69 -15.48 -27.99
CA ARG A 272 -2.85 -14.57 -28.10
C ARG A 272 -4.10 -15.12 -27.41
N TYR A 273 -4.31 -16.43 -27.46
CA TYR A 273 -5.44 -17.09 -26.81
C TYR A 273 -5.33 -17.06 -25.28
N GLU A 274 -4.17 -17.38 -24.71
CA GLU A 274 -3.93 -17.30 -23.25
C GLU A 274 -4.12 -15.88 -22.75
N ARG A 275 -3.58 -14.90 -23.45
CA ARG A 275 -3.74 -13.47 -23.11
C ARG A 275 -5.20 -13.04 -23.11
N PHE A 276 -5.99 -13.46 -24.10
CA PHE A 276 -7.43 -13.18 -24.17
C PHE A 276 -8.17 -13.87 -23.02
N ARG A 277 -7.94 -15.16 -22.80
CA ARG A 277 -8.55 -15.95 -21.73
C ARG A 277 -8.29 -15.35 -20.36
N ASP A 278 -7.02 -15.09 -20.02
CA ASP A 278 -6.61 -14.57 -18.72
C ASP A 278 -7.07 -13.11 -18.56
N GLY A 279 -7.01 -12.31 -19.62
CA GLY A 279 -7.53 -10.96 -19.62
C GLY A 279 -9.02 -10.90 -19.36
N LEU A 280 -9.82 -11.76 -20.03
CA LEU A 280 -11.26 -11.85 -19.81
C LEU A 280 -11.59 -12.35 -18.41
N THR A 281 -10.89 -13.40 -17.94
CA THR A 281 -11.10 -13.95 -16.60
C THR A 281 -10.77 -12.92 -15.52
N TYR A 282 -9.64 -12.22 -15.65
CA TYR A 282 -9.27 -11.13 -14.76
C TYR A 282 -10.35 -10.04 -14.71
N TRP A 283 -10.83 -9.62 -15.88
CA TRP A 283 -11.86 -8.58 -15.98
C TRP A 283 -13.18 -8.99 -15.31
N LEU A 284 -13.61 -10.24 -15.53
CA LEU A 284 -14.82 -10.77 -14.91
C LEU A 284 -14.69 -10.90 -13.37
N VAL A 285 -13.55 -11.35 -12.87
CA VAL A 285 -13.31 -11.48 -11.43
C VAL A 285 -13.21 -10.09 -10.78
N ALA A 286 -12.54 -9.14 -11.42
CA ALA A 286 -12.50 -7.75 -10.96
C ALA A 286 -13.89 -7.09 -10.98
N LEU A 287 -14.70 -7.37 -12.02
CA LEU A 287 -16.06 -6.86 -12.13
C LEU A 287 -16.96 -7.41 -11.00
N PHE A 288 -17.03 -8.74 -10.86
CA PHE A 288 -18.01 -9.37 -9.97
C PHE A 288 -17.60 -9.43 -8.50
N PHE A 289 -16.30 -9.51 -8.22
CA PHE A 289 -15.80 -9.66 -6.86
C PHE A 289 -14.94 -8.48 -6.35
N ASN A 290 -14.86 -7.40 -7.14
CA ASN A 290 -13.98 -6.27 -6.82
C ASN A 290 -12.53 -6.72 -6.59
N ALA A 291 -12.07 -7.69 -7.38
CA ALA A 291 -10.78 -8.30 -7.15
C ALA A 291 -9.64 -7.41 -7.68
N PHE A 292 -8.51 -7.46 -6.99
CA PHE A 292 -7.30 -6.75 -7.35
C PHE A 292 -6.08 -7.68 -7.24
N PRO A 293 -5.04 -7.47 -8.08
CA PRO A 293 -3.89 -8.34 -8.09
C PRO A 293 -2.97 -8.07 -6.90
N VAL A 294 -2.44 -9.13 -6.29
CA VAL A 294 -1.38 -9.09 -5.28
C VAL A 294 -0.27 -10.01 -5.74
N PRO A 295 0.98 -9.53 -5.88
CA PRO A 295 2.11 -10.36 -6.25
C PRO A 295 2.50 -11.30 -5.11
N GLN A 296 3.07 -12.45 -5.46
CA GLN A 296 3.68 -13.38 -4.49
C GLN A 296 5.13 -12.99 -4.16
N SER A 297 5.78 -12.30 -5.08
CA SER A 297 7.15 -11.80 -4.92
C SER A 297 7.17 -10.41 -4.29
N GLU A 298 8.35 -9.98 -3.88
CA GLU A 298 8.60 -8.63 -3.36
C GLU A 298 8.18 -7.56 -4.37
N ALA A 299 8.40 -7.86 -5.67
CA ALA A 299 8.06 -6.96 -6.75
C ALA A 299 6.54 -6.68 -6.79
N GLY A 300 6.13 -5.44 -6.49
CA GLY A 300 4.73 -4.98 -6.41
C GLY A 300 4.05 -5.13 -5.04
N ALA A 301 4.73 -5.69 -4.02
CA ALA A 301 4.16 -5.81 -2.68
C ALA A 301 3.81 -4.44 -2.07
N ARG A 302 4.65 -3.45 -2.32
CA ARG A 302 4.45 -2.07 -1.89
C ARG A 302 3.25 -1.42 -2.56
N GLU A 303 3.14 -1.51 -3.89
CA GLU A 303 1.98 -0.98 -4.62
C GLU A 303 0.68 -1.64 -4.15
N SER A 304 0.74 -2.94 -3.84
CA SER A 304 -0.38 -3.68 -3.25
C SER A 304 -0.74 -3.15 -1.87
N LEU A 305 0.24 -2.85 -1.02
CA LEU A 305 0.01 -2.28 0.30
C LEU A 305 -0.60 -0.88 0.18
N ARG A 306 -0.07 -0.02 -0.68
CA ARG A 306 -0.62 1.32 -0.96
C ARG A 306 -2.06 1.23 -1.46
N TYR A 307 -2.31 0.40 -2.49
CA TYR A 307 -3.67 0.21 -3.02
C TYR A 307 -4.63 -0.33 -1.96
N THR A 308 -4.17 -1.24 -1.10
CA THR A 308 -4.95 -1.76 0.03
C THR A 308 -5.25 -0.67 1.05
N GLY A 309 -4.29 0.22 1.31
CA GLY A 309 -4.46 1.42 2.14
C GLY A 309 -5.53 2.36 1.57
N ASP A 310 -5.50 2.63 0.26
CA ASP A 310 -6.52 3.44 -0.42
C ASP A 310 -7.92 2.81 -0.30
N LEU A 311 -8.02 1.49 -0.47
CA LEU A 311 -9.28 0.77 -0.28
C LEU A 311 -9.81 0.91 1.15
N VAL A 312 -8.96 0.75 2.15
CA VAL A 312 -9.32 0.89 3.57
C VAL A 312 -9.77 2.33 3.88
N SER A 313 -9.06 3.34 3.37
CA SER A 313 -9.43 4.76 3.54
C SER A 313 -10.79 5.11 2.91
N GLU A 314 -11.14 4.45 1.80
CA GLU A 314 -12.45 4.51 1.16
C GLU A 314 -13.52 3.63 1.84
N ASN A 315 -13.22 3.06 2.99
CA ASN A 315 -14.11 2.19 3.76
C ASN A 315 -14.47 0.86 3.06
N TRP A 316 -13.51 0.27 2.33
CA TRP A 316 -13.59 -1.08 1.81
C TRP A 316 -12.90 -2.05 2.76
N SER A 317 -13.53 -3.19 3.03
CA SER A 317 -12.90 -4.34 3.68
C SER A 317 -12.16 -5.18 2.66
N ILE A 318 -11.14 -5.90 3.12
CA ILE A 318 -10.31 -6.73 2.26
C ILE A 318 -10.58 -8.21 2.57
N LEU A 319 -10.75 -9.01 1.54
CA LEU A 319 -10.74 -10.47 1.66
C LEU A 319 -9.39 -10.97 1.14
N PHE A 320 -8.58 -11.50 2.04
CA PHE A 320 -7.22 -11.93 1.76
C PHE A 320 -7.05 -13.39 2.17
N PHE A 321 -6.62 -14.25 1.23
CA PHE A 321 -6.33 -15.67 1.47
C PHE A 321 -4.85 -15.85 1.85
N PRO A 322 -4.51 -15.95 3.14
CA PRO A 322 -3.12 -15.87 3.59
C PRO A 322 -2.30 -17.13 3.32
N GLU A 323 -2.92 -18.26 3.00
CA GLU A 323 -2.23 -19.48 2.59
C GLU A 323 -1.49 -19.31 1.26
N GLY A 324 -1.96 -18.37 0.49
CA GLY A 324 -1.39 -18.06 -0.78
C GLY A 324 -1.74 -19.04 -1.91
N GLU A 325 -2.16 -20.25 -1.67
CA GLU A 325 -2.65 -21.23 -2.66
C GLU A 325 -3.78 -22.08 -2.08
N ARG A 326 -4.52 -22.76 -2.94
CA ARG A 326 -5.61 -23.64 -2.50
C ARG A 326 -5.05 -24.96 -1.96
N THR A 327 -5.64 -25.41 -0.85
CA THR A 327 -5.29 -26.68 -0.23
C THR A 327 -6.18 -27.82 -0.72
N GLU A 328 -5.62 -29.01 -0.78
CA GLU A 328 -6.37 -30.25 -0.98
C GLU A 328 -6.78 -30.80 0.39
N ALA A 329 -7.90 -31.49 0.44
CA ALA A 329 -8.38 -32.24 1.62
C ALA A 329 -8.66 -31.43 2.92
N GLY A 330 -8.84 -30.12 2.86
CA GLY A 330 -9.26 -29.32 4.03
C GLY A 330 -8.16 -29.06 5.06
N GLU A 331 -6.90 -29.36 4.73
CA GLU A 331 -5.75 -29.03 5.55
C GLU A 331 -5.51 -27.53 5.56
N LEU A 332 -5.03 -27.00 6.69
CA LEU A 332 -4.60 -25.61 6.81
C LEU A 332 -3.11 -25.53 6.48
N LYS A 333 -2.75 -24.72 5.47
CA LYS A 333 -1.36 -24.42 5.17
C LYS A 333 -0.84 -23.25 6.02
N ARG A 334 0.47 -23.16 6.10
CA ARG A 334 1.14 -22.04 6.74
C ARG A 334 0.78 -20.73 6.07
N PHE A 335 0.47 -19.73 6.88
CA PHE A 335 0.13 -18.40 6.41
C PHE A 335 1.39 -17.62 6.02
N GLN A 336 1.30 -16.94 4.89
CA GLN A 336 2.38 -16.09 4.39
C GLN A 336 2.49 -14.80 5.20
N PRO A 337 3.70 -14.27 5.42
CA PRO A 337 3.92 -13.04 6.19
C PRO A 337 3.17 -11.81 5.65
N GLY A 338 2.76 -11.81 4.38
CA GLY A 338 2.02 -10.72 3.74
C GLY A 338 0.76 -10.29 4.49
N ILE A 339 0.04 -11.22 5.15
CA ILE A 339 -1.13 -10.84 5.98
C ILE A 339 -0.70 -10.05 7.22
N GLY A 340 0.43 -10.42 7.83
CA GLY A 340 1.02 -9.70 8.97
C GLY A 340 1.44 -8.29 8.59
N LEU A 341 2.11 -8.13 7.43
CA LEU A 341 2.50 -6.84 6.90
C LEU A 341 1.29 -5.93 6.66
N ILE A 342 0.29 -6.41 5.91
CA ILE A 342 -0.90 -5.61 5.57
C ILE A 342 -1.66 -5.23 6.85
N ALA A 343 -1.88 -6.16 7.76
CA ALA A 343 -2.63 -5.92 8.98
C ALA A 343 -1.89 -5.01 9.96
N GLY A 344 -0.59 -5.23 10.15
CA GLY A 344 0.26 -4.43 11.03
C GLY A 344 0.38 -2.98 10.56
N ARG A 345 0.55 -2.76 9.26
CA ARG A 345 0.70 -1.41 8.68
C ARG A 345 -0.63 -0.65 8.56
N LEU A 346 -1.72 -1.33 8.25
CA LEU A 346 -3.03 -0.67 8.12
C LEU A 346 -3.75 -0.47 9.46
N GLY A 347 -3.38 -1.17 10.52
CA GLY A 347 -3.98 -1.04 11.85
C GLY A 347 -5.47 -1.39 11.90
N VAL A 348 -6.00 -2.14 10.92
CA VAL A 348 -7.41 -2.57 10.88
C VAL A 348 -7.59 -3.98 11.46
N PRO A 349 -8.75 -4.28 12.09
CA PRO A 349 -9.00 -5.60 12.64
C PRO A 349 -8.94 -6.70 11.57
N VAL A 350 -8.30 -7.82 11.90
CA VAL A 350 -8.32 -9.07 11.12
C VAL A 350 -9.37 -10.01 11.67
N VAL A 351 -10.29 -10.45 10.83
CA VAL A 351 -11.32 -11.43 11.18
C VAL A 351 -10.91 -12.78 10.62
N PRO A 352 -10.47 -13.73 11.46
CA PRO A 352 -10.17 -15.08 11.02
C PRO A 352 -11.47 -15.80 10.62
N ILE A 353 -11.41 -16.54 9.51
CA ILE A 353 -12.55 -17.32 9.01
C ILE A 353 -12.10 -18.74 8.74
N ARG A 354 -12.85 -19.72 9.22
CA ARG A 354 -12.65 -21.13 8.88
C ARG A 354 -13.73 -21.60 7.92
N LEU A 355 -13.30 -22.16 6.80
CA LEU A 355 -14.16 -22.87 5.83
C LEU A 355 -13.93 -24.36 5.98
N ARG A 356 -15.01 -25.15 5.98
CA ARG A 356 -14.96 -26.62 6.01
C ARG A 356 -15.95 -27.20 5.02
N GLY A 357 -15.54 -28.20 4.28
CA GLY A 357 -16.40 -28.96 3.38
C GLY A 357 -16.56 -28.34 1.97
N VAL A 358 -15.91 -27.22 1.67
CA VAL A 358 -16.03 -26.56 0.36
C VAL A 358 -15.35 -27.38 -0.74
N GLU A 359 -14.27 -28.06 -0.40
CA GLU A 359 -13.53 -28.98 -1.27
C GLU A 359 -14.42 -30.12 -1.80
N LYS A 360 -15.46 -30.51 -1.04
CA LYS A 360 -16.41 -31.57 -1.43
C LYS A 360 -17.44 -31.08 -2.46
N ILE A 361 -17.71 -29.77 -2.50
CA ILE A 361 -18.65 -29.17 -3.45
C ILE A 361 -17.99 -28.96 -4.79
N LEU A 362 -16.80 -28.33 -4.83
CA LEU A 362 -16.05 -28.12 -6.07
C LEU A 362 -14.58 -28.43 -5.80
N HIS A 363 -14.21 -29.67 -6.08
CA HIS A 363 -12.82 -30.11 -6.04
C HIS A 363 -12.00 -29.42 -7.14
N ARG A 364 -10.70 -29.22 -6.92
CA ARG A 364 -9.76 -28.54 -7.83
C ARG A 364 -9.83 -29.04 -9.29
N HIS A 365 -10.08 -30.35 -9.49
CA HIS A 365 -10.16 -30.97 -10.81
C HIS A 365 -11.60 -31.23 -11.29
N ALA A 366 -12.61 -30.84 -10.51
CA ALA A 366 -14.02 -31.04 -10.89
C ALA A 366 -14.47 -29.91 -11.84
N ARG A 367 -15.18 -30.28 -12.90
CA ARG A 367 -15.80 -29.32 -13.84
C ARG A 367 -17.13 -28.75 -13.35
N TRP A 368 -17.83 -29.47 -12.50
CA TRP A 368 -19.17 -29.10 -12.03
C TRP A 368 -19.26 -29.22 -10.51
N PRO A 369 -19.91 -28.26 -9.85
CA PRO A 369 -20.13 -28.31 -8.41
C PRO A 369 -21.12 -29.43 -8.07
N ARG A 370 -20.93 -30.07 -6.92
CA ARG A 370 -21.86 -31.00 -6.29
C ARG A 370 -22.58 -30.30 -5.15
N SER A 371 -23.81 -30.72 -4.83
CA SER A 371 -24.48 -30.21 -3.65
C SER A 371 -23.87 -30.80 -2.39
N GLY A 372 -23.65 -29.98 -1.36
CA GLY A 372 -23.02 -30.41 -0.11
C GLY A 372 -23.23 -29.43 1.04
N ARG A 373 -22.85 -29.90 2.26
CA ARG A 373 -22.85 -29.07 3.47
C ARG A 373 -21.52 -28.41 3.63
N VAL A 374 -21.51 -27.12 3.98
CA VAL A 374 -20.32 -26.35 4.31
C VAL A 374 -20.49 -25.64 5.63
N GLU A 375 -19.41 -25.45 6.34
CA GLU A 375 -19.38 -24.62 7.55
C GLU A 375 -18.52 -23.38 7.28
N ILE A 376 -19.04 -22.24 7.72
CA ILE A 376 -18.36 -20.94 7.65
C ILE A 376 -18.35 -20.36 9.06
N ILE A 377 -17.19 -20.30 9.68
CA ILE A 377 -17.04 -19.90 11.08
C ILE A 377 -16.23 -18.59 11.12
N PHE A 378 -16.82 -17.54 11.67
CA PHE A 378 -16.14 -16.27 11.90
C PHE A 378 -15.56 -16.27 13.33
N GLY A 379 -14.25 -16.08 13.43
CA GLY A 379 -13.56 -15.99 14.72
C GLY A 379 -13.63 -14.59 15.33
N VAL A 380 -13.06 -14.48 16.52
CA VAL A 380 -12.90 -13.22 17.22
C VAL A 380 -11.92 -12.33 16.45
N PRO A 381 -12.25 -11.05 16.21
CA PRO A 381 -11.35 -10.13 15.51
C PRO A 381 -10.05 -9.92 16.27
N LEU A 382 -8.93 -9.91 15.55
CA LEU A 382 -7.58 -9.66 16.06
C LEU A 382 -7.17 -8.25 15.67
N LEU A 383 -6.62 -7.49 16.60
CA LEU A 383 -5.93 -6.24 16.30
C LEU A 383 -4.42 -6.49 16.41
N LEU A 384 -3.79 -6.65 15.26
CA LEU A 384 -2.38 -6.99 15.17
C LEU A 384 -1.53 -5.73 15.29
N LYS A 385 -0.48 -5.80 16.12
CA LYS A 385 0.47 -4.70 16.33
C LYS A 385 1.89 -5.27 16.42
N GLY A 386 2.83 -4.60 15.81
CA GLY A 386 4.25 -4.98 15.84
C GLY A 386 4.82 -5.07 14.43
N GLU A 387 6.12 -5.31 14.37
CA GLU A 387 6.91 -5.36 13.14
C GLU A 387 7.38 -6.78 12.77
N ASP A 388 7.16 -7.77 13.64
CA ASP A 388 7.39 -9.18 13.29
C ASP A 388 6.18 -9.74 12.52
N TYR A 389 6.16 -9.48 11.22
CA TYR A 389 5.04 -9.86 10.35
C TYR A 389 4.86 -11.38 10.21
N ALA A 390 5.92 -12.16 10.39
CA ALA A 390 5.84 -13.62 10.43
C ALA A 390 5.12 -14.10 11.69
N ALA A 391 5.43 -13.51 12.85
CA ALA A 391 4.73 -13.78 14.10
C ALA A 391 3.27 -13.33 14.05
N LEU A 392 2.98 -12.17 13.43
CA LEU A 392 1.61 -11.68 13.23
C LEU A 392 0.81 -12.62 12.32
N ALA A 393 1.39 -13.09 11.21
CA ALA A 393 0.75 -14.07 10.33
C ALA A 393 0.46 -15.38 11.06
N LYS A 394 1.38 -15.84 11.89
CA LYS A 394 1.20 -17.03 12.72
C LYS A 394 0.05 -16.90 13.74
N GLN A 395 -0.13 -15.72 14.33
CA GLN A 395 -1.29 -15.45 15.21
C GLN A 395 -2.62 -15.60 14.45
N VAL A 396 -2.69 -15.13 13.21
CA VAL A 396 -3.89 -15.30 12.37
C VAL A 396 -4.10 -16.77 12.00
N GLU A 397 -3.03 -17.50 11.67
CA GLU A 397 -3.04 -18.94 11.36
C GLU A 397 -3.60 -19.75 12.53
N GLU A 398 -3.06 -19.51 13.74
CA GLU A 398 -3.50 -20.17 14.97
C GLU A 398 -4.98 -19.87 15.26
N ALA A 399 -5.41 -18.62 15.08
CA ALA A 399 -6.80 -18.24 15.26
C ALA A 399 -7.73 -18.93 14.24
N VAL A 400 -7.33 -19.06 12.96
CA VAL A 400 -8.10 -19.82 11.96
C VAL A 400 -8.07 -21.33 12.28
N GLY A 401 -6.92 -21.84 12.77
CA GLY A 401 -6.76 -23.23 13.15
C GLY A 401 -7.66 -23.65 14.32
N ALA A 402 -7.89 -22.75 15.28
CA ALA A 402 -8.71 -22.97 16.46
C ALA A 402 -10.22 -22.97 16.19
N LEU A 403 -10.68 -22.50 15.03
CA LEU A 403 -12.09 -22.52 14.60
C LEU A 403 -12.46 -23.87 14.01
#